data_c6cdd4b6029a919496cabaf6676191d6
#
_entry.id   c6cdd4b6029a919496cabaf6676191d6
#
_cell.length_a   1.000
_cell.length_b   1.000
_cell.length_c   1.000
_cell.angle_alpha   90.00
_cell.angle_beta   90.00
_cell.angle_gamma   90.00
#
_symmetry.space_group_name_H-M   'P 1'
#
loop_
_entity.id
_entity.type
_entity.pdbx_description
1 polymer ?
#
loop_
_entity_poly.entity_id
_entity_poly.type
_entity_poly.pdbx_seq_one_letter_code
_entity_poly.pdbx_strand_id
1 'polypeptide(L)'
;MNKNAILSCIVLFAMMFSKKLFAQEQPFIQLGIKGGSSLNKLNTELADLDDKYAIGLHVGGMARVNLGRAYIQGEALFNKRKAALKPQGQTESKLKWNAIDIPVVAGYKIYQNQDINFRVLAGAIYSYTLNDNLPPLKAIQQGIKHFDKSNLQVTGGLGVDIQRFTLDVSYERGFSDLNKSFKSKPQAFSIGLGYFIF
;
A
#
# COMPACT_ATOMS: atom_id res chain seq x y z
N MET A 1 -21.78 9.51 18.98
CA MET A 1 -21.13 10.26 17.89
C MET A 1 -22.13 11.31 17.42
N ASN A 2 -21.83 12.62 17.61
CA ASN A 2 -22.80 13.71 17.39
C ASN A 2 -23.18 13.82 15.90
N LYS A 3 -24.49 13.73 15.59
CA LYS A 3 -25.01 13.90 14.23
C LYS A 3 -24.58 15.24 13.60
N ASN A 4 -24.40 16.27 14.42
CA ASN A 4 -23.94 17.59 13.98
C ASN A 4 -22.45 17.60 13.53
N ALA A 5 -21.60 16.74 14.11
CA ALA A 5 -20.20 16.62 13.69
C ALA A 5 -20.09 15.94 12.32
N ILE A 6 -20.92 14.94 12.06
CA ILE A 6 -20.97 14.25 10.76
C ILE A 6 -21.49 15.20 9.68
N LEU A 7 -22.54 15.96 9.98
CA LEU A 7 -23.09 16.95 9.05
C LEU A 7 -22.09 18.07 8.76
N SER A 8 -21.34 18.55 9.76
CA SER A 8 -20.29 19.54 9.60
C SER A 8 -19.13 19.03 8.73
N CYS A 9 -18.72 17.77 8.88
CA CYS A 9 -17.72 17.15 8.02
C CYS A 9 -18.20 17.00 6.57
N ILE A 10 -19.48 16.66 6.35
CA ILE A 10 -20.07 16.54 5.01
C ILE A 10 -20.16 17.91 4.35
N VAL A 11 -20.54 18.96 5.08
CA VAL A 11 -20.62 20.33 4.56
C VAL A 11 -19.23 20.89 4.25
N LEU A 12 -18.22 20.64 5.11
CA LEU A 12 -16.83 21.01 4.85
C LEU A 12 -16.27 20.26 3.63
N PHE A 13 -16.59 18.99 3.47
CA PHE A 13 -16.23 18.18 2.31
C PHE A 13 -16.91 18.71 1.03
N ALA A 14 -18.19 19.09 1.08
CA ALA A 14 -18.91 19.68 -0.04
C ALA A 14 -18.39 21.08 -0.43
N MET A 15 -17.94 21.88 0.53
CA MET A 15 -17.33 23.21 0.25
C MET A 15 -15.95 23.11 -0.41
N MET A 16 -15.22 22.02 -0.23
CA MET A 16 -13.96 21.77 -0.96
C MET A 16 -14.17 21.53 -2.46
N PHE A 17 -15.38 21.11 -2.89
CA PHE A 17 -15.69 20.83 -4.28
C PHE A 17 -16.19 22.05 -5.10
N SER A 18 -16.38 23.22 -4.48
CA SER A 18 -16.98 24.39 -5.16
C SER A 18 -15.98 25.31 -5.86
N LYS A 19 -14.76 24.87 -6.17
CA LYS A 19 -13.81 25.67 -6.96
C LYS A 19 -13.72 25.21 -8.41
N LYS A 20 -14.48 25.95 -9.26
CA LYS A 20 -14.30 26.22 -10.69
C LYS A 20 -13.77 25.08 -11.60
N LEU A 21 -14.68 24.63 -12.46
CA LEU A 21 -14.42 24.02 -13.77
C LEU A 21 -13.44 24.89 -14.60
N PHE A 22 -12.17 24.59 -14.56
CA PHE A 22 -11.28 24.87 -15.67
C PHE A 22 -11.03 23.51 -16.34
N ALA A 23 -11.30 23.46 -17.65
CA ALA A 23 -10.89 22.37 -18.52
C ALA A 23 -9.35 22.32 -18.50
N GLN A 24 -8.77 21.64 -17.54
CA GLN A 24 -7.34 21.40 -17.47
C GLN A 24 -7.09 20.03 -18.08
N GLU A 25 -6.44 20.01 -19.25
CA GLU A 25 -5.65 18.84 -19.64
C GLU A 25 -4.79 18.45 -18.43
N GLN A 26 -4.81 17.17 -18.08
CA GLN A 26 -4.05 16.70 -16.93
C GLN A 26 -2.56 17.06 -17.12
N PRO A 27 -1.89 17.66 -16.13
CA PRO A 27 -0.51 18.06 -16.27
C PRO A 27 0.36 16.83 -16.60
N PHE A 28 1.39 17.05 -17.44
CA PHE A 28 2.33 16.00 -17.85
C PHE A 28 2.98 15.34 -16.64
N ILE A 29 3.34 16.13 -15.63
CA ILE A 29 3.89 15.64 -14.35
C ILE A 29 2.95 16.05 -13.22
N GLN A 30 2.61 15.10 -12.37
CA GLN A 30 1.84 15.32 -11.15
C GLN A 30 2.65 14.86 -9.95
N LEU A 31 2.73 15.71 -8.94
CA LEU A 31 3.36 15.40 -7.66
C LEU A 31 2.30 15.41 -6.56
N GLY A 32 2.39 14.49 -5.62
CA GLY A 32 1.39 14.38 -4.57
C GLY A 32 1.87 13.61 -3.35
N ILE A 33 0.95 13.50 -2.41
CA ILE A 33 1.11 12.70 -1.20
C ILE A 33 0.10 11.55 -1.23
N LYS A 34 0.45 10.43 -0.60
CA LYS A 34 -0.39 9.24 -0.53
C LYS A 34 -0.32 8.64 0.87
N GLY A 35 -1.46 8.17 1.36
CA GLY A 35 -1.55 7.41 2.59
C GLY A 35 -2.55 6.28 2.43
N GLY A 36 -2.37 5.19 3.19
CA GLY A 36 -3.25 4.06 3.05
C GLY A 36 -2.99 2.94 4.05
N SER A 37 -3.69 1.84 3.81
CA SER A 37 -3.59 0.63 4.64
C SER A 37 -3.44 -0.60 3.77
N SER A 38 -2.73 -1.61 4.27
CA SER A 38 -2.59 -2.90 3.63
C SER A 38 -2.99 -4.03 4.59
N LEU A 39 -3.65 -5.05 4.05
CA LEU A 39 -3.94 -6.31 4.72
C LEU A 39 -3.00 -7.37 4.15
N ASN A 40 -2.01 -7.77 4.96
CA ASN A 40 -0.99 -8.72 4.54
C ASN A 40 -1.37 -10.12 5.05
N LYS A 41 -1.36 -11.12 4.17
CA LYS A 41 -1.51 -12.51 4.50
C LYS A 41 -0.17 -13.21 4.31
N LEU A 42 0.35 -13.84 5.35
CA LEU A 42 1.52 -14.71 5.25
C LEU A 42 1.03 -16.15 5.06
N ASN A 43 1.11 -16.66 3.84
CA ASN A 43 0.87 -18.07 3.59
C ASN A 43 2.11 -18.85 4.06
N THR A 44 2.00 -19.49 5.22
CA THR A 44 3.04 -20.39 5.76
C THR A 44 2.51 -21.82 5.66
N GLU A 45 3.23 -22.72 4.99
CA GLU A 45 2.90 -24.17 4.92
C GLU A 45 3.12 -24.90 6.26
N LEU A 46 3.34 -24.19 7.35
CA LEU A 46 3.42 -24.78 8.70
C LEU A 46 2.01 -24.99 9.25
N ALA A 47 1.60 -26.24 9.34
CA ALA A 47 0.25 -26.73 9.65
C ALA A 47 -0.36 -26.30 11.00
N ASP A 48 0.32 -25.48 11.84
CA ASP A 48 -0.10 -25.14 13.21
C ASP A 48 -0.21 -23.64 13.50
N LEU A 49 -0.18 -22.78 12.47
CA LEU A 49 -0.34 -21.34 12.67
C LEU A 49 -1.63 -20.87 12.00
N ASP A 50 -2.61 -20.45 12.81
CA ASP A 50 -3.80 -19.75 12.32
C ASP A 50 -3.42 -18.60 11.39
N ASP A 51 -3.99 -18.57 10.19
CA ASP A 51 -3.85 -17.53 9.17
C ASP A 51 -4.18 -16.15 9.76
N LYS A 52 -3.17 -15.40 10.23
CA LYS A 52 -3.42 -14.07 10.79
C LYS A 52 -3.04 -12.98 9.83
N TYR A 53 -3.99 -12.06 9.65
CA TYR A 53 -3.80 -10.86 8.86
C TYR A 53 -2.94 -9.86 9.62
N ALA A 54 -1.89 -9.35 8.97
CA ALA A 54 -1.12 -8.21 9.44
C ALA A 54 -1.65 -6.93 8.81
N ILE A 55 -1.99 -5.94 9.64
CA ILE A 55 -2.40 -4.63 9.16
C ILE A 55 -1.17 -3.75 9.00
N GLY A 56 -0.97 -3.20 7.81
CA GLY A 56 0.02 -2.18 7.50
C GLY A 56 -0.63 -0.81 7.35
N LEU A 57 0.08 0.24 7.74
CA LEU A 57 -0.25 1.63 7.44
C LEU A 57 0.93 2.23 6.69
N HIS A 58 0.66 2.92 5.59
CA HIS A 58 1.70 3.57 4.80
C HIS A 58 1.35 5.03 4.52
N VAL A 59 2.40 5.85 4.40
CA VAL A 59 2.31 7.26 4.03
C VAL A 59 3.58 7.68 3.30
N GLY A 60 3.45 8.55 2.32
CA GLY A 60 4.61 9.06 1.58
C GLY A 60 4.27 9.97 0.43
N GLY A 61 5.23 10.11 -0.48
CA GLY A 61 5.12 10.92 -1.68
C GLY A 61 4.88 10.06 -2.93
N MET A 62 4.28 10.66 -3.93
CA MET A 62 4.07 10.06 -5.26
C MET A 62 4.37 11.07 -6.37
N ALA A 63 4.87 10.55 -7.48
CA ALA A 63 5.09 11.28 -8.71
C ALA A 63 4.48 10.49 -9.87
N ARG A 64 3.72 11.14 -10.74
CA ARG A 64 3.11 10.53 -11.93
C ARG A 64 3.47 11.33 -13.17
N VAL A 65 3.88 10.61 -14.21
CA VAL A 65 4.08 11.16 -15.56
C VAL A 65 2.95 10.65 -16.45
N ASN A 66 2.16 11.56 -16.98
CA ASN A 66 1.03 11.26 -17.85
C ASN A 66 1.46 11.27 -19.32
N LEU A 67 1.16 10.20 -20.03
CA LEU A 67 1.42 9.99 -21.46
C LEU A 67 0.09 9.76 -22.20
N GLY A 68 -0.76 10.77 -22.19
CA GLY A 68 -2.14 10.64 -22.66
C GLY A 68 -2.97 9.72 -21.74
N ARG A 69 -3.44 8.58 -22.26
CA ARG A 69 -4.18 7.60 -21.45
C ARG A 69 -3.24 6.71 -20.62
N ALA A 70 -2.01 6.51 -21.06
CA ALA A 70 -0.99 5.76 -20.28
C ALA A 70 -0.34 6.70 -19.25
N TYR A 71 0.22 6.12 -18.19
CA TYR A 71 1.02 6.84 -17.22
C TYR A 71 2.04 5.90 -16.55
N ILE A 72 3.08 6.51 -15.99
CA ILE A 72 4.03 5.85 -15.08
C ILE A 72 3.95 6.59 -13.76
N GLN A 73 3.88 5.87 -12.65
CA GLN A 73 3.84 6.43 -11.30
C GLN A 73 4.89 5.74 -10.44
N GLY A 74 5.71 6.55 -9.79
CA GLY A 74 6.65 6.14 -8.74
C GLY A 74 6.18 6.68 -7.39
N GLU A 75 6.38 5.90 -6.35
CA GLU A 75 6.02 6.27 -4.98
C GLU A 75 7.19 5.99 -4.03
N ALA A 76 7.26 6.73 -2.93
CA ALA A 76 8.16 6.46 -1.81
C ALA A 76 7.32 6.47 -0.53
N LEU A 77 7.07 5.29 0.03
CA LEU A 77 6.12 5.09 1.12
C LEU A 77 6.84 4.55 2.36
N PHE A 78 6.69 5.25 3.48
CA PHE A 78 7.03 4.70 4.79
C PHE A 78 5.89 3.80 5.27
N ASN A 79 6.19 2.53 5.49
CA ASN A 79 5.22 1.51 5.84
C ASN A 79 5.48 1.00 7.27
N LYS A 80 4.45 1.01 8.11
CA LYS A 80 4.46 0.48 9.46
C LYS A 80 3.51 -0.71 9.54
N ARG A 81 4.07 -1.90 9.71
CA ARG A 81 3.32 -3.16 9.74
C ARG A 81 3.25 -3.71 11.17
N LYS A 82 2.10 -4.28 11.52
CA LYS A 82 1.87 -4.93 12.82
C LYS A 82 1.25 -6.30 12.56
N ALA A 83 1.88 -7.36 13.07
CA ALA A 83 1.30 -8.70 13.09
C ALA A 83 1.14 -9.18 14.54
N ALA A 84 0.04 -9.86 14.81
CA ALA A 84 -0.15 -10.57 16.07
C ALA A 84 0.16 -12.06 15.83
N LEU A 85 1.13 -12.61 16.56
CA LEU A 85 1.44 -14.04 16.57
C LEU A 85 0.92 -14.63 17.88
N LYS A 86 0.09 -15.67 17.81
CA LYS A 86 -0.43 -16.39 18.98
C LYS A 86 0.04 -17.85 18.90
N PRO A 87 1.21 -18.18 19.48
CA PRO A 87 1.61 -19.58 19.62
C PRO A 87 0.62 -20.28 20.55
N GLN A 88 0.28 -21.55 20.27
CA GLN A 88 -0.58 -22.32 21.16
C GLN A 88 0.05 -22.38 22.56
N GLY A 89 -0.69 -21.92 23.59
CA GLY A 89 -0.27 -21.97 24.98
C GLY A 89 0.63 -20.82 25.50
N GLN A 90 0.87 -19.76 24.69
CA GLN A 90 1.66 -18.61 25.11
C GLN A 90 0.94 -17.28 24.91
N THR A 91 1.43 -16.23 25.62
CA THR A 91 0.92 -14.87 25.55
C THR A 91 1.11 -14.28 24.14
N GLU A 92 0.13 -13.57 23.63
CA GLU A 92 0.12 -12.93 22.32
C GLU A 92 1.32 -11.99 22.12
N SER A 93 2.21 -12.31 21.18
CA SER A 93 3.36 -11.50 20.84
C SER A 93 3.04 -10.62 19.64
N LYS A 94 3.14 -9.28 19.81
CA LYS A 94 2.93 -8.30 18.75
C LYS A 94 4.24 -8.02 18.02
N LEU A 95 4.35 -8.46 16.80
CA LEU A 95 5.46 -8.15 15.91
C LEU A 95 5.20 -6.80 15.23
N LYS A 96 6.19 -5.89 15.27
CA LYS A 96 6.14 -4.58 14.61
C LYS A 96 7.41 -4.39 13.80
N TRP A 97 7.28 -3.99 12.53
CA TRP A 97 8.43 -3.63 11.71
C TRP A 97 8.09 -2.44 10.82
N ASN A 98 9.14 -1.70 10.48
CA ASN A 98 9.07 -0.55 9.58
C ASN A 98 9.79 -0.88 8.29
N ALA A 99 9.24 -0.43 7.15
CA ALA A 99 9.83 -0.62 5.85
C ALA A 99 9.68 0.67 5.01
N ILE A 100 10.57 0.85 4.05
CA ILE A 100 10.38 1.79 2.95
C ILE A 100 10.01 0.97 1.73
N ASP A 101 8.84 1.28 1.17
CA ASP A 101 8.36 0.67 -0.06
C ASP A 101 8.48 1.69 -1.19
N ILE A 102 9.02 1.24 -2.33
CA ILE A 102 9.20 2.04 -3.54
C ILE A 102 8.42 1.35 -4.67
N PRO A 103 7.10 1.60 -4.80
CA PRO A 103 6.30 1.13 -5.93
C PRO A 103 6.66 1.91 -7.19
N VAL A 104 6.81 1.17 -8.30
CA VAL A 104 6.86 1.73 -9.66
C VAL A 104 5.81 1.00 -10.48
N VAL A 105 4.81 1.73 -10.95
CA VAL A 105 3.67 1.17 -11.67
C VAL A 105 3.47 1.88 -12.99
N ALA A 106 3.10 1.12 -14.01
CA ALA A 106 2.53 1.61 -15.24
C ALA A 106 1.01 1.43 -15.20
N GLY A 107 0.28 2.39 -15.72
CA GLY A 107 -1.17 2.30 -15.74
C GLY A 107 -1.78 2.86 -17.01
N TYR A 108 -3.06 2.53 -17.17
CA TYR A 108 -3.86 2.97 -18.30
C TYR A 108 -5.24 3.44 -17.85
N LYS A 109 -5.65 4.62 -18.32
CA LYS A 109 -6.96 5.22 -18.06
C LYS A 109 -7.97 4.60 -19.02
N ILE A 110 -8.72 3.60 -18.52
CA ILE A 110 -9.75 2.89 -19.28
C ILE A 110 -10.96 3.78 -19.57
N TYR A 111 -11.24 4.70 -18.65
CA TYR A 111 -12.22 5.77 -18.81
C TYR A 111 -11.59 7.08 -18.37
N GLN A 112 -11.77 8.12 -19.18
CA GLN A 112 -11.24 9.45 -18.91
C GLN A 112 -12.28 10.49 -19.28
N ASN A 113 -12.65 11.29 -18.28
CA ASN A 113 -13.46 12.50 -18.44
C ASN A 113 -12.75 13.65 -17.70
N GLN A 114 -13.30 14.86 -17.80
CA GLN A 114 -12.73 16.07 -17.17
C GLN A 114 -12.54 15.92 -15.66
N ASP A 115 -13.46 15.26 -14.95
CA ASP A 115 -13.46 15.16 -13.50
C ASP A 115 -13.06 13.79 -12.97
N ILE A 116 -13.27 12.71 -13.74
CA ILE A 116 -13.12 11.34 -13.24
C ILE A 116 -12.35 10.50 -14.26
N ASN A 117 -11.34 9.78 -13.77
CA ASN A 117 -10.62 8.78 -14.54
C ASN A 117 -10.66 7.43 -13.83
N PHE A 118 -11.07 6.38 -14.52
CA PHE A 118 -10.89 5.01 -14.05
C PHE A 118 -9.64 4.41 -14.67
N ARG A 119 -8.82 3.76 -13.86
CA ARG A 119 -7.50 3.27 -14.24
C ARG A 119 -7.31 1.81 -13.87
N VAL A 120 -6.55 1.11 -14.67
CA VAL A 120 -5.89 -0.15 -14.31
C VAL A 120 -4.40 0.14 -14.13
N LEU A 121 -3.76 -0.57 -13.23
CA LEU A 121 -2.33 -0.40 -12.97
C LEU A 121 -1.67 -1.74 -12.70
N ALA A 122 -0.39 -1.84 -13.07
CA ALA A 122 0.45 -2.97 -12.75
C ALA A 122 1.91 -2.51 -12.63
N GLY A 123 2.69 -3.19 -11.80
CA GLY A 123 4.08 -2.83 -11.60
C GLY A 123 4.80 -3.68 -10.58
N ALA A 124 5.87 -3.11 -10.04
CA ALA A 124 6.71 -3.75 -9.04
C ALA A 124 6.88 -2.85 -7.81
N ILE A 125 7.08 -3.46 -6.65
CA ILE A 125 7.34 -2.78 -5.39
C ILE A 125 8.68 -3.30 -4.87
N TYR A 126 9.64 -2.40 -4.70
CA TYR A 126 10.86 -2.69 -3.96
C TYR A 126 10.64 -2.28 -2.50
N SER A 127 10.77 -3.24 -1.60
CA SER A 127 10.55 -3.05 -0.15
C SER A 127 11.86 -3.24 0.59
N TYR A 128 12.24 -2.26 1.42
CA TYR A 128 13.41 -2.31 2.28
C TYR A 128 13.02 -2.21 3.75
N THR A 129 13.31 -3.26 4.52
CA THR A 129 13.02 -3.32 5.96
C THR A 129 14.07 -2.53 6.75
N LEU A 130 13.62 -1.52 7.52
CA LEU A 130 14.49 -0.63 8.30
C LEU A 130 14.82 -1.21 9.67
N ASN A 131 13.82 -1.75 10.37
CA ASN A 131 13.95 -2.26 11.73
C ASN A 131 12.99 -3.42 11.96
N ASP A 132 13.54 -4.54 12.38
CA ASP A 132 12.85 -5.73 12.83
C ASP A 132 13.08 -5.86 14.34
N ASN A 133 12.18 -5.30 15.15
CA ASN A 133 12.12 -5.65 16.57
C ASN A 133 11.50 -7.05 16.71
N LEU A 134 12.26 -8.06 16.32
CA LEU A 134 11.90 -9.45 16.57
C LEU A 134 12.16 -9.75 18.05
N PRO A 135 11.17 -10.12 18.85
CA PRO A 135 11.45 -10.62 20.19
C PRO A 135 12.35 -11.85 20.05
N PRO A 136 13.35 -12.03 20.94
CA PRO A 136 14.28 -13.16 20.88
C PRO A 136 13.56 -14.46 21.28
N LEU A 137 12.76 -15.02 20.38
CA LEU A 137 12.28 -16.39 20.49
C LEU A 137 13.46 -17.31 20.13
N LYS A 138 14.20 -17.75 21.13
CA LYS A 138 15.38 -18.62 21.02
C LYS A 138 15.15 -19.88 20.18
N ALA A 139 13.90 -20.33 20.03
CA ALA A 139 13.52 -21.48 19.20
C ALA A 139 13.51 -21.21 17.69
N ILE A 140 13.41 -19.94 17.29
CA ILE A 140 13.32 -19.54 15.86
C ILE A 140 14.69 -19.04 15.35
N GLN A 141 15.64 -18.74 16.24
CA GLN A 141 16.96 -18.18 15.85
C GLN A 141 17.81 -19.08 14.95
N GLN A 142 17.60 -20.39 14.94
CA GLN A 142 18.35 -21.30 14.06
C GLN A 142 17.85 -21.33 12.61
N GLY A 143 16.60 -20.89 12.34
CA GLY A 143 16.01 -20.85 11.00
C GLY A 143 16.02 -19.47 10.32
N ILE A 144 16.22 -18.37 11.07
CA ILE A 144 16.02 -17.00 10.59
C ILE A 144 17.35 -16.27 10.24
N LYS A 145 18.47 -16.97 10.14
CA LYS A 145 19.77 -16.33 9.90
C LYS A 145 19.94 -15.60 8.55
N HIS A 146 18.97 -15.65 7.64
CA HIS A 146 19.02 -14.98 6.33
C HIS A 146 17.66 -14.40 5.96
N PHE A 147 17.19 -13.36 6.66
CA PHE A 147 16.15 -12.48 6.14
C PHE A 147 16.84 -11.46 5.23
N ASP A 148 16.61 -11.58 3.93
CA ASP A 148 17.01 -10.53 3.00
C ASP A 148 16.23 -9.25 3.35
N LYS A 149 16.96 -8.19 3.71
CA LYS A 149 16.39 -6.88 4.08
C LYS A 149 15.61 -6.24 2.92
N SER A 150 15.80 -6.73 1.71
CA SER A 150 15.15 -6.26 0.50
C SER A 150 14.25 -7.33 -0.11
N ASN A 151 13.06 -6.94 -0.53
CA ASN A 151 12.09 -7.82 -1.17
C ASN A 151 11.50 -7.15 -2.40
N LEU A 152 11.38 -7.91 -3.50
CA LEU A 152 10.70 -7.48 -4.72
C LEU A 152 9.34 -8.15 -4.80
N GLN A 153 8.30 -7.34 -5.04
CA GLN A 153 6.91 -7.78 -5.17
C GLN A 153 6.34 -7.27 -6.49
N VAL A 154 5.39 -7.97 -7.05
CA VAL A 154 4.55 -7.49 -8.16
C VAL A 154 3.23 -6.99 -7.61
N THR A 155 2.68 -5.98 -8.24
CA THR A 155 1.40 -5.38 -7.87
C THR A 155 0.53 -5.21 -9.10
N GLY A 156 -0.78 -5.33 -8.91
CA GLY A 156 -1.77 -5.02 -9.92
C GLY A 156 -3.05 -4.53 -9.26
N GLY A 157 -3.73 -3.58 -9.90
CA GLY A 157 -4.88 -2.97 -9.24
C GLY A 157 -5.71 -2.07 -10.13
N LEU A 158 -6.67 -1.44 -9.47
CA LEU A 158 -7.60 -0.47 -10.02
C LEU A 158 -7.45 0.84 -9.29
N GLY A 159 -7.68 1.93 -9.99
CA GLY A 159 -7.69 3.26 -9.39
C GLY A 159 -8.76 4.15 -9.97
N VAL A 160 -9.14 5.14 -9.19
CA VAL A 160 -10.00 6.22 -9.63
C VAL A 160 -9.36 7.55 -9.25
N ASP A 161 -9.28 8.46 -10.23
CA ASP A 161 -8.91 9.85 -9.97
C ASP A 161 -10.18 10.70 -10.04
N ILE A 162 -10.38 11.54 -9.05
CA ILE A 162 -11.45 12.54 -8.99
C ILE A 162 -10.78 13.89 -8.78
N GLN A 163 -10.67 14.65 -9.85
CA GLN A 163 -9.92 15.91 -9.87
C GLN A 163 -8.46 15.69 -9.37
N ARG A 164 -8.12 16.15 -8.18
CA ARG A 164 -6.79 16.00 -7.56
C ARG A 164 -6.68 14.81 -6.62
N PHE A 165 -7.79 14.17 -6.28
CA PHE A 165 -7.78 12.99 -5.42
C PHE A 165 -7.59 11.72 -6.25
N THR A 166 -6.87 10.77 -5.71
CA THR A 166 -6.69 9.44 -6.29
C THR A 166 -6.96 8.38 -5.24
N LEU A 167 -7.73 7.37 -5.59
CA LEU A 167 -8.00 6.19 -4.78
C LEU A 167 -7.50 4.97 -5.55
N ASP A 168 -6.66 4.16 -4.91
CA ASP A 168 -6.11 2.93 -5.47
C ASP A 168 -6.51 1.74 -4.61
N VAL A 169 -6.89 0.64 -5.26
CA VAL A 169 -7.02 -0.68 -4.65
C VAL A 169 -6.11 -1.62 -5.42
N SER A 170 -5.17 -2.25 -4.74
CA SER A 170 -4.19 -3.13 -5.38
C SER A 170 -4.00 -4.44 -4.63
N TYR A 171 -3.62 -5.46 -5.38
CA TYR A 171 -3.17 -6.74 -4.89
C TYR A 171 -1.67 -6.87 -5.15
N GLU A 172 -0.95 -7.26 -4.10
CA GLU A 172 0.50 -7.38 -4.09
C GLU A 172 0.89 -8.84 -3.85
N ARG A 173 1.91 -9.31 -4.58
CA ARG A 173 2.43 -10.67 -4.42
C ARG A 173 3.96 -10.66 -4.47
N GLY A 174 4.60 -11.26 -3.47
CA GLY A 174 6.05 -11.44 -3.43
C GLY A 174 6.54 -12.29 -4.60
N PHE A 175 7.57 -11.79 -5.29
CA PHE A 175 8.20 -12.49 -6.41
C PHE A 175 9.33 -13.39 -5.91
N SER A 176 10.07 -12.95 -4.88
CA SER A 176 11.14 -13.72 -4.24
C SER A 176 10.62 -14.45 -3.00
N ASP A 177 11.04 -15.69 -2.82
CA ASP A 177 10.82 -16.43 -1.57
C ASP A 177 11.59 -15.70 -0.46
N LEU A 178 10.89 -15.31 0.62
CA LEU A 178 11.48 -14.65 1.79
C LEU A 178 12.53 -15.52 2.51
N ASN A 179 12.54 -16.82 2.21
CA ASN A 179 13.54 -17.76 2.71
C ASN A 179 13.70 -18.91 1.71
N LYS A 180 14.94 -19.25 1.36
CA LYS A 180 15.26 -20.37 0.46
C LYS A 180 14.81 -21.73 1.00
N SER A 181 14.54 -21.83 2.30
CA SER A 181 14.12 -23.06 2.98
C SER A 181 12.59 -23.21 3.13
N PHE A 182 11.81 -22.14 3.01
CA PHE A 182 10.35 -22.16 3.11
C PHE A 182 9.76 -21.33 1.99
N LYS A 183 8.99 -21.97 1.10
CA LYS A 183 8.27 -21.32 -0.01
C LYS A 183 7.10 -20.49 0.52
N SER A 184 7.38 -19.37 1.19
CA SER A 184 6.38 -18.45 1.70
C SER A 184 6.36 -17.19 0.84
N LYS A 185 5.28 -17.00 0.06
CA LYS A 185 5.07 -15.80 -0.76
C LYS A 185 4.11 -14.87 -0.03
N PRO A 186 4.57 -13.68 0.40
CA PRO A 186 3.68 -12.71 1.00
C PRO A 186 2.64 -12.24 -0.03
N GLN A 187 1.41 -12.10 0.42
CA GLN A 187 0.30 -11.53 -0.35
C GLN A 187 -0.28 -10.38 0.44
N ALA A 188 -0.66 -9.31 -0.23
CA ALA A 188 -1.31 -8.18 0.41
C ALA A 188 -2.41 -7.58 -0.47
N PHE A 189 -3.48 -7.12 0.19
CA PHE A 189 -4.44 -6.19 -0.38
C PHE A 189 -4.16 -4.81 0.18
N SER A 190 -4.03 -3.82 -0.69
CA SER A 190 -3.72 -2.45 -0.32
C SER A 190 -4.80 -1.49 -0.82
N ILE A 191 -5.16 -0.53 0.03
CA ILE A 191 -5.99 0.60 -0.33
C ILE A 191 -5.23 1.88 0.00
N GLY A 192 -5.15 2.78 -0.98
CA GLY A 192 -4.43 4.05 -0.85
C GLY A 192 -5.27 5.23 -1.33
N LEU A 193 -5.25 6.30 -0.56
CA LEU A 193 -5.80 7.59 -0.92
C LEU A 193 -4.66 8.59 -1.12
N GLY A 194 -4.66 9.28 -2.25
CA GLY A 194 -3.66 10.30 -2.56
C GLY A 194 -4.28 11.63 -2.95
N TYR A 195 -3.45 12.66 -2.89
CA TYR A 195 -3.78 14.01 -3.31
C TYR A 195 -2.64 14.60 -4.13
N PHE A 196 -2.92 15.00 -5.37
CA PHE A 196 -1.97 15.69 -6.24
C PHE A 196 -1.93 17.18 -5.90
N ILE A 197 -0.75 17.66 -5.56
CA ILE A 197 -0.50 19.06 -5.22
C ILE A 197 -0.35 19.90 -6.51
N PHE A 198 0.33 19.30 -7.52
CA PHE A 198 0.58 19.88 -8.84
C PHE A 198 0.10 18.92 -9.91
#